data_a25a2ffa6b758f636805dd3b5955ea48
#
_entry.id   a25a2ffa6b758f636805dd3b5955ea48
#
_cell.length_a   1.000
_cell.length_b   1.000
_cell.length_c   1.000
_cell.angle_alpha   90.00
_cell.angle_beta   90.00
_cell.angle_gamma   90.00
#
_symmetry.space_group_name_H-M   'P 1'
#
loop_
_entity.id
_entity.type
_entity.pdbx_description
1 polymer ?
#
loop_
_entity_poly.entity_id
_entity_poly.type
_entity_poly.pdbx_seq_one_letter_code
_entity_poly.pdbx_strand_id
1 'polypeptide(L)'
;MPLAACVSVLPTLTADGVGMSTEAERKVALARRANGQSPLSADRALEVAAIEQASYMSAGGKMEHTALRGRDFVSRMKANGIAAPAAENLAHGRFDVARVIDVWMASPPHRRNMLDGRFGKFGLGYVSEPDNRRYWAMVLAA
;
A
#
# COMPACT_ATOMS: atom_id res chain seq x y z
N MET A 1 15.02 -43.07 3.08
CA MET A 1 15.43 -41.65 3.03
C MET A 1 14.17 -40.80 3.13
N PRO A 2 13.89 -40.13 4.24
CA PRO A 2 12.77 -39.20 4.26
C PRO A 2 13.20 -37.92 3.54
N LEU A 3 12.42 -37.54 2.54
CA LEU A 3 12.50 -36.22 1.91
C LEU A 3 12.11 -35.18 2.96
N ALA A 4 13.07 -34.39 3.40
CA ALA A 4 12.81 -33.20 4.20
C ALA A 4 12.02 -32.24 3.31
N ALA A 5 10.72 -32.13 3.55
CA ALA A 5 9.92 -31.07 3.00
C ALA A 5 10.45 -29.76 3.55
N CYS A 6 11.09 -28.95 2.72
CA CYS A 6 11.33 -27.54 3.02
C CYS A 6 9.97 -26.88 3.16
N VAL A 7 9.48 -26.78 4.37
CA VAL A 7 8.36 -25.90 4.70
C VAL A 7 8.92 -24.50 4.55
N SER A 8 8.63 -23.85 3.41
CA SER A 8 8.78 -22.42 3.29
C SER A 8 7.84 -21.80 4.30
N VAL A 9 8.38 -21.42 5.46
CA VAL A 9 7.65 -20.57 6.40
C VAL A 9 7.51 -19.23 5.69
N LEU A 10 6.38 -19.04 5.02
CA LEU A 10 5.96 -17.70 4.62
C LEU A 10 5.98 -16.85 5.87
N PRO A 11 6.65 -15.68 5.87
CA PRO A 11 6.57 -14.79 7.01
C PRO A 11 5.08 -14.56 7.28
N THR A 12 4.63 -14.97 8.44
CA THR A 12 3.28 -14.69 8.89
C THR A 12 3.14 -13.20 8.80
N LEU A 13 2.28 -12.71 7.88
CA LEU A 13 1.82 -11.33 7.93
C LEU A 13 1.32 -11.16 9.34
N THR A 14 2.04 -10.38 10.15
CA THR A 14 1.67 -10.18 11.53
C THR A 14 0.24 -9.68 11.56
N ALA A 15 -0.57 -10.19 12.48
CA ALA A 15 -2.00 -9.99 12.57
C ALA A 15 -2.47 -8.52 12.77
N ASP A 16 -1.55 -7.56 12.71
CA ASP A 16 -1.76 -6.16 13.08
C ASP A 16 -1.99 -5.21 11.89
N GLY A 17 -1.97 -5.73 10.67
CA GLY A 17 -2.24 -4.92 9.48
C GLY A 17 -3.72 -4.67 9.28
N VAL A 18 -4.09 -3.42 8.99
CA VAL A 18 -5.47 -2.97 8.80
C VAL A 18 -5.66 -2.46 7.39
N GLY A 19 -6.60 -3.07 6.65
CA GLY A 19 -7.04 -2.59 5.35
C GLY A 19 -8.03 -1.44 5.49
N MET A 20 -7.85 -0.40 4.68
CA MET A 20 -8.68 0.82 4.73
C MET A 20 -9.17 1.26 3.35
N SER A 21 -9.09 0.39 2.37
CA SER A 21 -9.44 0.76 0.98
C SER A 21 -10.90 1.16 0.84
N THR A 22 -11.81 0.38 1.40
CA THR A 22 -13.26 0.67 1.33
C THR A 22 -13.60 2.01 2.00
N GLU A 23 -13.03 2.25 3.18
CA GLU A 23 -13.24 3.50 3.92
C GLU A 23 -12.65 4.72 3.21
N ALA A 24 -11.57 4.51 2.45
CA ALA A 24 -10.90 5.57 1.71
C ALA A 24 -11.55 5.88 0.35
N GLU A 25 -12.38 5.01 -0.18
CA GLU A 25 -12.85 5.05 -1.58
C GLU A 25 -13.51 6.40 -1.93
N ARG A 26 -14.38 6.90 -1.05
CA ARG A 26 -15.04 8.19 -1.27
C ARG A 26 -14.06 9.37 -1.28
N LYS A 27 -13.12 9.40 -0.34
CA LYS A 27 -12.12 10.48 -0.24
C LYS A 27 -11.19 10.48 -1.46
N VAL A 28 -10.75 9.31 -1.89
CA VAL A 28 -9.92 9.15 -3.09
C VAL A 28 -10.69 9.58 -4.34
N ALA A 29 -11.96 9.18 -4.46
CA ALA A 29 -12.82 9.58 -5.58
C ALA A 29 -12.99 11.11 -5.66
N LEU A 30 -13.23 11.77 -4.53
CA LEU A 30 -13.35 13.23 -4.47
C LEU A 30 -12.05 13.93 -4.92
N ALA A 31 -10.90 13.47 -4.45
CA ALA A 31 -9.61 14.02 -4.83
C ALA A 31 -9.35 13.87 -6.34
N ARG A 32 -9.66 12.72 -6.91
CA ARG A 32 -9.49 12.44 -8.33
C ARG A 32 -10.45 13.28 -9.18
N ARG A 33 -11.74 13.32 -8.85
CA ARG A 33 -12.75 14.12 -9.58
C ARG A 33 -12.41 15.60 -9.55
N ALA A 34 -11.96 16.14 -8.43
CA ALA A 34 -11.55 17.54 -8.31
C ALA A 34 -10.39 17.90 -9.27
N ASN A 35 -9.67 16.91 -9.76
CA ASN A 35 -8.54 17.07 -10.68
C ASN A 35 -8.79 16.42 -12.07
N GLY A 36 -10.04 16.20 -12.44
CA GLY A 36 -10.43 15.74 -13.77
C GLY A 36 -10.15 14.27 -14.05
N GLN A 37 -9.92 13.45 -13.01
CA GLN A 37 -9.67 12.01 -13.16
C GLN A 37 -10.86 11.18 -12.71
N SER A 38 -11.04 10.01 -13.34
CA SER A 38 -12.04 9.03 -12.93
C SER A 38 -11.74 8.45 -11.54
N PRO A 39 -12.77 8.06 -10.75
CA PRO A 39 -12.58 7.43 -9.46
C PRO A 39 -11.76 6.14 -9.55
N LEU A 40 -11.02 5.83 -8.49
CA LEU A 40 -10.39 4.52 -8.30
C LEU A 40 -11.33 3.62 -7.50
N SER A 41 -11.36 2.35 -7.85
CA SER A 41 -12.09 1.31 -7.10
C SER A 41 -11.17 0.66 -6.08
N ALA A 42 -11.68 0.40 -4.88
CA ALA A 42 -10.98 -0.42 -3.89
C ALA A 42 -10.78 -1.84 -4.44
N ASP A 43 -9.59 -2.38 -4.26
CA ASP A 43 -9.19 -3.71 -4.75
C ASP A 43 -8.50 -4.52 -3.67
N ARG A 44 -8.95 -5.75 -3.47
CA ARG A 44 -8.47 -6.61 -2.39
C ARG A 44 -7.00 -7.03 -2.57
N ALA A 45 -6.58 -7.35 -3.79
CA ALA A 45 -5.20 -7.76 -4.06
C ALA A 45 -4.23 -6.60 -3.82
N LEU A 46 -4.61 -5.39 -4.20
CA LEU A 46 -3.83 -4.18 -3.95
C LEU A 46 -3.80 -3.82 -2.46
N GLU A 47 -4.89 -4.04 -1.73
CA GLU A 47 -4.92 -3.85 -0.28
C GLU A 47 -3.98 -4.81 0.44
N VAL A 48 -3.97 -6.09 0.06
CA VAL A 48 -3.04 -7.08 0.61
C VAL A 48 -1.58 -6.66 0.37
N ALA A 49 -1.26 -6.22 -0.84
CA ALA A 49 0.07 -5.72 -1.18
C ALA A 49 0.45 -4.46 -0.36
N ALA A 50 -0.49 -3.57 -0.12
CA ALA A 50 -0.27 -2.38 0.72
C ALA A 50 0.01 -2.75 2.19
N ILE A 51 -0.77 -3.65 2.77
CA ILE A 51 -0.56 -4.15 4.15
C ILE A 51 0.80 -4.85 4.26
N GLU A 52 1.19 -5.64 3.26
CA GLU A 52 2.49 -6.30 3.21
C GLU A 52 3.64 -5.29 3.30
N GLN A 53 3.59 -4.21 2.52
CA GLN A 53 4.60 -3.15 2.60
C GLN A 53 4.59 -2.44 3.95
N ALA A 54 3.43 -2.12 4.48
CA ALA A 54 3.30 -1.52 5.80
C ALA A 54 3.93 -2.41 6.89
N SER A 55 3.74 -3.73 6.78
CA SER A 55 4.34 -4.73 7.68
C SER A 55 5.86 -4.76 7.58
N TYR A 56 6.42 -4.68 6.38
CA TYR A 56 7.87 -4.63 6.17
C TYR A 56 8.48 -3.36 6.77
N MET A 57 7.82 -2.21 6.59
CA MET A 57 8.27 -0.95 7.19
C MET A 57 8.23 -1.00 8.71
N SER A 58 7.15 -1.51 9.29
CA SER A 58 6.99 -1.65 10.73
C SER A 58 8.05 -2.58 11.32
N ALA A 59 8.29 -3.73 10.69
CA ALA A 59 9.32 -4.68 11.14
C ALA A 59 10.74 -4.10 11.08
N GLY A 60 11.03 -3.29 10.07
CA GLY A 60 12.32 -2.63 9.89
C GLY A 60 12.45 -1.31 10.66
N GLY A 61 11.37 -0.79 11.21
CA GLY A 61 11.34 0.51 11.91
C GLY A 61 11.64 1.71 11.01
N LYS A 62 11.37 1.61 9.71
CA LYS A 62 11.76 2.61 8.72
C LYS A 62 10.76 2.76 7.60
N MET A 63 10.41 4.01 7.30
CA MET A 63 9.57 4.34 6.14
C MET A 63 10.43 4.40 4.88
N GLU A 64 10.36 3.36 4.06
CA GLU A 64 11.07 3.29 2.79
C GLU A 64 10.40 2.32 1.82
N HIS A 65 10.59 2.55 0.53
CA HIS A 65 10.34 1.52 -0.47
C HIS A 65 11.38 0.41 -0.26
N THR A 66 10.93 -0.78 0.12
CA THR A 66 11.83 -1.87 0.48
C THR A 66 12.64 -2.31 -0.74
N ALA A 67 13.97 -2.37 -0.58
CA ALA A 67 14.90 -2.76 -1.65
C ALA A 67 15.49 -4.17 -1.46
N LEU A 68 15.15 -4.87 -0.37
CA LEU A 68 15.61 -6.23 -0.13
C LEU A 68 15.11 -7.19 -1.21
N ARG A 69 15.95 -8.16 -1.58
CA ARG A 69 15.61 -9.15 -2.60
C ARG A 69 14.28 -9.85 -2.29
N GLY A 70 13.38 -9.86 -3.28
CA GLY A 70 12.03 -10.41 -3.15
C GLY A 70 11.04 -9.52 -2.42
N ARG A 71 11.47 -8.41 -1.82
CA ARG A 71 10.63 -7.44 -1.11
C ARG A 71 10.58 -6.07 -1.79
N ASP A 72 11.33 -5.87 -2.85
CA ASP A 72 11.24 -4.67 -3.69
C ASP A 72 9.86 -4.56 -4.35
N PHE A 73 9.50 -3.37 -4.75
CA PHE A 73 8.17 -3.09 -5.29
C PHE A 73 7.78 -4.02 -6.45
N VAL A 74 8.66 -4.19 -7.44
CA VAL A 74 8.37 -5.03 -8.61
C VAL A 74 8.15 -6.49 -8.20
N SER A 75 8.99 -7.03 -7.32
CA SER A 75 8.86 -8.41 -6.83
C SER A 75 7.55 -8.60 -6.05
N ARG A 76 7.17 -7.63 -5.22
CA ARG A 76 5.91 -7.68 -4.47
C ARG A 76 4.69 -7.61 -5.39
N MET A 77 4.75 -6.79 -6.43
CA MET A 77 3.66 -6.71 -7.42
C MET A 77 3.50 -8.05 -8.13
N LYS A 78 4.58 -8.66 -8.60
CA LYS A 78 4.55 -10.00 -9.23
C LYS A 78 4.00 -11.06 -8.28
N ALA A 79 4.45 -11.09 -7.04
CA ALA A 79 4.00 -12.06 -6.04
C ALA A 79 2.50 -11.92 -5.72
N ASN A 80 1.93 -10.72 -5.84
CA ASN A 80 0.51 -10.45 -5.62
C ASN A 80 -0.33 -10.47 -6.91
N GLY A 81 0.26 -10.84 -8.04
CA GLY A 81 -0.45 -10.91 -9.33
C GLY A 81 -0.87 -9.55 -9.88
N ILE A 82 -0.15 -8.49 -9.52
CA ILE A 82 -0.43 -7.11 -9.95
C ILE A 82 0.43 -6.77 -11.16
N ALA A 83 -0.22 -6.48 -12.30
CA ALA A 83 0.46 -6.10 -13.53
C ALA A 83 0.85 -4.61 -13.54
N ALA A 84 1.94 -4.28 -14.24
CA ALA A 84 2.29 -2.89 -14.56
C ALA A 84 1.25 -2.29 -15.54
N PRO A 85 1.00 -0.97 -15.49
CA PRO A 85 1.61 0.02 -14.60
C PRO A 85 1.05 -0.03 -13.18
N ALA A 86 1.91 0.19 -12.21
CA ALA A 86 1.55 0.28 -10.81
C ALA A 86 2.45 1.28 -10.08
N ALA A 87 1.98 1.82 -8.97
CA ALA A 87 2.74 2.76 -8.14
C ALA A 87 2.45 2.55 -6.66
N GLU A 88 3.28 3.13 -5.82
CA GLU A 88 3.18 3.01 -4.37
C GLU A 88 3.41 4.37 -3.70
N ASN A 89 2.53 4.73 -2.78
CA ASN A 89 2.69 5.86 -1.88
C ASN A 89 2.88 5.36 -0.45
N LEU A 90 3.83 5.93 0.27
CA LEU A 90 4.13 5.59 1.66
C LEU A 90 3.99 6.82 2.56
N ALA A 91 3.63 6.59 3.82
CA ALA A 91 3.62 7.62 4.86
C ALA A 91 3.85 7.01 6.24
N HIS A 92 4.34 7.81 7.17
CA HIS A 92 4.55 7.41 8.55
C HIS A 92 4.15 8.57 9.48
N GLY A 93 3.26 8.31 10.40
CA GLY A 93 2.79 9.30 11.35
C GLY A 93 1.45 8.94 11.99
N ARG A 94 0.94 9.82 12.84
CA ARG A 94 -0.38 9.69 13.47
C ARG A 94 -1.46 10.24 12.55
N PHE A 95 -1.67 9.57 11.42
CA PHE A 95 -2.67 9.96 10.44
C PHE A 95 -3.87 9.02 10.47
N ASP A 96 -5.07 9.57 10.35
CA ASP A 96 -6.25 8.81 9.92
C ASP A 96 -6.31 8.71 8.39
N VAL A 97 -7.32 8.06 7.86
CA VAL A 97 -7.50 7.87 6.40
C VAL A 97 -7.56 9.20 5.67
N ALA A 98 -8.37 10.13 6.15
CA ALA A 98 -8.56 11.42 5.49
C ALA A 98 -7.24 12.21 5.47
N ARG A 99 -6.51 12.21 6.58
CA ARG A 99 -5.25 12.95 6.72
C ARG A 99 -4.15 12.38 5.85
N VAL A 100 -3.97 11.06 5.77
CA VAL A 100 -2.92 10.47 4.95
C VAL A 100 -3.13 10.76 3.47
N ILE A 101 -4.39 10.75 2.99
CA ILE A 101 -4.71 11.11 1.62
C ILE A 101 -4.37 12.58 1.36
N ASP A 102 -4.70 13.50 2.27
CA ASP A 102 -4.34 14.91 2.17
C ASP A 102 -2.82 15.12 2.16
N VAL A 103 -2.07 14.38 2.98
CA VAL A 103 -0.59 14.40 3.00
C VAL A 103 -0.04 14.03 1.63
N TRP A 104 -0.54 12.96 1.01
CA TRP A 104 -0.09 12.56 -0.31
C TRP A 104 -0.49 13.54 -1.41
N MET A 105 -1.68 14.10 -1.35
CA MET A 105 -2.13 15.11 -2.32
C MET A 105 -1.35 16.42 -2.23
N ALA A 106 -0.75 16.73 -1.08
CA ALA A 106 0.10 17.91 -0.89
C ALA A 106 1.56 17.71 -1.32
N SER A 107 1.98 16.48 -1.62
CA SER A 107 3.35 16.12 -2.01
C SER A 107 3.42 15.81 -3.50
N PRO A 108 4.16 16.58 -4.31
CA PRO A 108 4.18 16.40 -5.78
C PRO A 108 4.41 14.98 -6.28
N PRO A 109 5.40 14.20 -5.79
CA PRO A 109 5.60 12.84 -6.28
C PRO A 109 4.46 11.89 -5.92
N HIS A 110 3.90 12.01 -4.72
CA HIS A 110 2.75 11.20 -4.29
C HIS A 110 1.47 11.61 -5.01
N ARG A 111 1.28 12.92 -5.18
CA ARG A 111 0.14 13.48 -5.93
C ARG A 111 0.12 12.97 -7.38
N ARG A 112 1.27 12.89 -8.04
CA ARG A 112 1.35 12.32 -9.41
C ARG A 112 0.81 10.90 -9.46
N ASN A 113 1.14 10.06 -8.49
CA ASN A 113 0.60 8.70 -8.40
C ASN A 113 -0.92 8.70 -8.18
N MET A 114 -1.39 9.55 -7.26
CA MET A 114 -2.82 9.67 -6.95
C MET A 114 -3.66 10.10 -8.16
N LEU A 115 -3.11 10.89 -9.05
CA LEU A 115 -3.80 11.49 -10.21
C LEU A 115 -3.46 10.85 -11.55
N ASP A 116 -2.67 9.79 -11.57
CA ASP A 116 -2.31 9.09 -12.80
C ASP A 116 -3.53 8.47 -13.46
N GLY A 117 -3.85 8.91 -14.67
CA GLY A 117 -5.03 8.46 -15.41
C GLY A 117 -4.97 7.01 -15.89
N ARG A 118 -3.80 6.37 -15.82
CA ARG A 118 -3.66 4.95 -16.16
C ARG A 118 -4.21 4.03 -15.09
N PHE A 119 -4.36 4.51 -13.86
CA PHE A 119 -4.85 3.70 -12.75
C PHE A 119 -6.37 3.71 -12.66
N GLY A 120 -6.93 2.55 -12.30
CA GLY A 120 -8.36 2.34 -12.08
C GLY A 120 -8.67 1.75 -10.71
N LYS A 121 -7.65 1.25 -10.00
CA LYS A 121 -7.80 0.53 -8.73
C LYS A 121 -6.77 1.00 -7.71
N PHE A 122 -7.08 0.84 -6.44
CA PHE A 122 -6.13 1.06 -5.35
C PHE A 122 -6.37 0.11 -4.17
N GLY A 123 -5.31 -0.08 -3.39
CA GLY A 123 -5.38 -0.71 -2.08
C GLY A 123 -4.68 0.17 -1.06
N LEU A 124 -5.24 0.26 0.13
CA LEU A 124 -4.74 1.09 1.22
C LEU A 124 -4.72 0.30 2.52
N GLY A 125 -3.64 0.39 3.25
CA GLY A 125 -3.54 -0.23 4.55
C GLY A 125 -2.45 0.38 5.43
N TYR A 126 -2.45 -0.02 6.69
CA TYR A 126 -1.46 0.42 7.65
C TYR A 126 -1.13 -0.65 8.69
N VAL A 127 0.00 -0.47 9.35
CA VAL A 127 0.39 -1.18 10.59
C VAL A 127 0.68 -0.13 11.64
N SER A 128 0.09 -0.29 12.83
CA SER A 128 0.30 0.62 13.96
C SER A 128 1.54 0.26 14.77
N GLU A 129 2.24 1.28 15.24
CA GLU A 129 3.26 1.17 16.30
C GLU A 129 2.60 1.34 17.67
N PRO A 130 3.29 0.96 18.79
CA PRO A 130 2.74 1.09 20.15
C PRO A 130 2.37 2.52 20.56
N ASP A 131 3.00 3.54 19.96
CA ASP A 131 2.73 4.96 20.22
C ASP A 131 1.65 5.58 19.31
N ASN A 132 0.88 4.73 18.61
CA ASN A 132 -0.16 5.11 17.66
C ASN A 132 0.34 5.77 16.37
N ARG A 133 1.63 5.82 16.09
CA ARG A 133 2.10 6.10 14.75
C ARG A 133 1.76 4.92 13.84
N ARG A 134 1.51 5.21 12.58
CA ARG A 134 1.14 4.21 11.58
C ARG A 134 2.09 4.26 10.39
N TYR A 135 2.51 3.09 9.94
CA TYR A 135 3.10 2.94 8.62
C TYR A 135 1.98 2.71 7.62
N TRP A 136 1.79 3.66 6.73
CA TRP A 136 0.78 3.63 5.68
C TRP A 136 1.39 3.27 4.34
N ALA A 137 0.70 2.44 3.58
CA ALA A 137 1.02 2.20 2.18
C ALA A 137 -0.26 2.22 1.34
N MET A 138 -0.14 2.78 0.14
CA MET A 138 -1.16 2.70 -0.90
C MET A 138 -0.52 2.13 -2.15
N VAL A 139 -1.14 1.14 -2.75
CA VAL A 139 -0.76 0.58 -4.05
C VAL A 139 -1.84 0.96 -5.06
N LEU A 140 -1.41 1.48 -6.20
CA LEU A 140 -2.29 1.89 -7.30
C LEU A 140 -1.93 1.09 -8.55
N ALA A 141 -2.93 0.69 -9.32
CA ALA A 141 -2.74 -0.06 -10.56
C ALA A 141 -3.88 0.18 -11.56
N ALA A 142 -3.66 -0.28 -12.77
CA ALA A 142 -4.66 -0.24 -13.84
C ALA A 142 -5.89 -1.11 -13.54
#